data_17870cddb22607a078071c0f45c73517
#
_entry.id   17870cddb22607a078071c0f45c73517
#
_cell.length_a   1.000
_cell.length_b   1.000
_cell.length_c   1.000
_cell.angle_alpha   90.00
_cell.angle_beta   90.00
_cell.angle_gamma   90.00
#
_symmetry.space_group_name_H-M   'P 1'
#
loop_
_entity.id
_entity.type
_entity.pdbx_description
1 polymer ?
#
loop_
_entity_poly.entity_id
_entity_poly.type
_entity_poly.pdbx_seq_one_letter_code
_entity_poly.pdbx_strand_id
1 'polypeptide(L)'
;MAFLSSPSLRSSEEFLVLTSEFKDCYFKTGLSQGHRFYKLKIQNFIVPLMDIYQSGIRPILFSALKADPEWLHQQTLQLLGWLARTRERPPSSWVQSQLQKTYCLSDAAIEQTLWGLKFPNPLGLAAGFDKDGVAATIWGSLGFGFAELGTVTFQAQPGNPRPRLFRLAEDKAALNRMGFNNHGAEALVRRLDSLKVEKLQVEEGLNVESDAPYVATASSLGAATLPLSPDNLHPSPPAEPLNLSIPLGINLGKSKVTPLEDAAADYLGSFRLLKDWGDYFVVNVSSPNTPGLRSLQDSAQLGLILETLQQENQGLKPILVKIAPDLEWDAIADVVKLAQIHQLAGIVATNTTIRRDMLKTQRIEATGKSVNEEAGGISGAPLRQRSTEVIRFIHQQTQGLLPIIGVGGIFTAEDAWEKITAGASLIQVYTGWVYEGPWMVRRILEGLVQKLEERGLSSISEAVGLDSKQAGG
;
A
#
# COMPACT_ATOMS: atom_id res chain seq x y z
N MET A 1 11.41 -41.85 6.67
CA MET A 1 12.10 -42.12 5.37
C MET A 1 11.04 -42.38 4.32
N ALA A 2 10.86 -41.47 3.42
CA ALA A 2 10.00 -41.66 2.26
C ALA A 2 10.88 -41.59 1.01
N PHE A 3 10.84 -42.62 0.16
CA PHE A 3 11.57 -42.69 -1.09
C PHE A 3 10.64 -42.26 -2.22
N LEU A 4 11.00 -41.24 -2.96
CA LEU A 4 10.33 -40.87 -4.23
C LEU A 4 11.23 -41.30 -5.40
N SER A 5 10.80 -42.28 -6.17
CA SER A 5 11.43 -42.70 -7.43
C SER A 5 10.71 -42.03 -8.61
N SER A 6 11.45 -41.40 -9.50
CA SER A 6 10.96 -40.90 -10.78
C SER A 6 11.06 -41.98 -11.86
N PRO A 7 10.06 -42.16 -12.75
CA PRO A 7 10.01 -43.28 -13.71
C PRO A 7 10.84 -43.14 -14.97
N SER A 8 11.69 -42.14 -15.14
CA SER A 8 12.32 -41.89 -16.45
C SER A 8 13.86 -41.82 -16.50
N LEU A 9 14.58 -42.30 -15.49
CA LEU A 9 16.04 -42.37 -15.54
C LEU A 9 16.52 -43.83 -15.31
N ARG A 10 16.65 -44.56 -16.36
CA ARG A 10 17.41 -45.82 -16.36
C ARG A 10 18.91 -45.51 -16.49
N SER A 11 19.69 -45.91 -15.48
CA SER A 11 21.15 -46.04 -15.42
C SER A 11 21.94 -45.01 -14.62
N SER A 12 21.53 -44.68 -13.42
CA SER A 12 22.39 -44.34 -12.27
C SER A 12 21.50 -44.22 -11.02
N GLU A 13 21.83 -44.96 -9.97
CA GLU A 13 21.10 -44.87 -8.69
C GLU A 13 21.39 -43.53 -8.00
N GLU A 14 20.57 -42.56 -8.27
CA GLU A 14 20.60 -41.27 -7.56
C GLU A 14 19.51 -41.27 -6.49
N PHE A 15 19.88 -41.12 -5.22
CA PHE A 15 18.95 -41.10 -4.10
C PHE A 15 18.96 -39.71 -3.44
N LEU A 16 17.76 -39.15 -3.24
CA LEU A 16 17.55 -37.95 -2.46
C LEU A 16 17.29 -38.36 -1.01
N VAL A 17 18.12 -37.90 -0.07
CA VAL A 17 17.94 -38.13 1.36
C VAL A 17 17.46 -36.82 2.00
N LEU A 18 16.22 -36.82 2.49
CA LEU A 18 15.65 -35.72 3.27
C LEU A 18 15.95 -35.95 4.74
N THR A 19 16.60 -35.00 5.41
CA THR A 19 16.76 -35.02 6.86
C THR A 19 15.56 -34.39 7.56
N SER A 20 15.26 -34.80 8.80
CA SER A 20 14.05 -34.48 9.54
C SER A 20 13.85 -32.97 9.86
N GLU A 21 14.81 -32.11 9.55
CA GLU A 21 14.75 -30.68 9.83
C GLU A 21 14.56 -29.76 8.62
N PHE A 22 14.29 -30.30 7.43
CA PHE A 22 13.98 -29.54 6.20
C PHE A 22 14.92 -28.37 5.83
N LYS A 23 16.14 -28.33 6.38
CA LYS A 23 17.08 -27.22 6.09
C LYS A 23 18.10 -27.51 5.01
N ASP A 24 18.46 -28.77 4.77
CA ASP A 24 19.50 -29.16 3.81
C ASP A 24 19.12 -30.44 3.05
N CYS A 25 19.27 -30.44 1.72
CA CYS A 25 19.23 -31.65 0.90
C CYS A 25 20.65 -32.00 0.41
N TYR A 26 21.01 -33.26 0.49
CA TYR A 26 22.28 -33.74 0.00
C TYR A 26 22.03 -34.65 -1.23
N PHE A 27 22.74 -34.38 -2.32
CA PHE A 27 22.68 -35.16 -3.53
C PHE A 27 23.91 -36.09 -3.60
N LYS A 28 23.69 -37.38 -3.78
CA LYS A 28 24.76 -38.40 -3.91
C LYS A 28 24.88 -38.79 -5.38
N THR A 29 25.99 -38.46 -6.02
CA THR A 29 26.30 -38.95 -7.36
C THR A 29 27.20 -40.17 -7.28
N GLY A 30 26.77 -41.28 -7.86
CA GLY A 30 27.52 -42.52 -7.92
C GLY A 30 28.46 -42.55 -9.14
N LEU A 31 29.70 -42.09 -8.96
CA LEU A 31 30.81 -42.49 -9.86
C LEU A 31 31.90 -43.14 -9.00
N SER A 32 32.39 -44.27 -9.45
CA SER A 32 33.39 -45.09 -8.80
C SER A 32 34.64 -44.29 -8.43
N GLN A 33 34.93 -44.25 -7.12
CA GLN A 33 36.04 -43.59 -6.44
C GLN A 33 35.73 -42.15 -5.95
N GLY A 34 35.15 -42.08 -4.75
CA GLY A 34 35.03 -40.88 -3.95
C GLY A 34 33.62 -40.28 -3.88
N HIS A 35 32.92 -40.57 -2.78
CA HIS A 35 31.63 -39.94 -2.53
C HIS A 35 31.81 -38.46 -2.29
N ARG A 36 31.35 -37.60 -3.19
CA ARG A 36 31.19 -36.16 -2.94
C ARG A 36 29.74 -35.85 -2.63
N PHE A 37 29.50 -35.28 -1.42
CA PHE A 37 28.20 -34.73 -1.04
C PHE A 37 28.21 -33.26 -1.42
N TYR A 38 27.27 -32.86 -2.26
CA TYR A 38 27.04 -31.46 -2.56
C TYR A 38 25.88 -30.95 -1.67
N LYS A 39 26.17 -29.96 -0.84
CA LYS A 39 25.18 -29.26 -0.03
C LYS A 39 24.40 -28.33 -0.95
N LEU A 40 23.19 -28.72 -1.34
CA LEU A 40 22.25 -27.82 -1.99
C LEU A 40 21.50 -27.06 -0.87
N LYS A 41 21.70 -25.75 -0.80
CA LYS A 41 20.81 -24.92 0.01
C LYS A 41 19.40 -25.03 -0.56
N ILE A 42 18.49 -25.67 0.15
CA ILE A 42 17.07 -25.85 -0.23
C ILE A 42 16.35 -24.52 -0.40
N GLN A 43 16.90 -23.42 0.13
CA GLN A 43 16.35 -22.07 -0.03
C GLN A 43 16.05 -21.69 -1.49
N ASN A 44 16.71 -22.29 -2.46
CA ASN A 44 16.46 -22.03 -3.89
C ASN A 44 15.49 -23.03 -4.55
N PHE A 45 15.00 -24.05 -3.82
CA PHE A 45 14.11 -25.10 -4.35
C PHE A 45 12.74 -25.16 -3.68
N ILE A 46 12.41 -24.24 -2.81
CA ILE A 46 11.01 -23.98 -2.50
C ILE A 46 10.47 -23.16 -3.68
N VAL A 47 10.31 -23.83 -4.82
CA VAL A 47 9.26 -23.44 -5.78
C VAL A 47 8.00 -23.34 -4.91
N PRO A 48 7.39 -22.19 -4.76
CA PRO A 48 6.22 -22.05 -3.89
C PRO A 48 5.24 -23.12 -4.30
N LEU A 49 4.89 -24.02 -3.37
CA LEU A 49 3.77 -24.92 -3.55
C LEU A 49 2.61 -24.05 -4.02
N MET A 50 2.36 -24.05 -5.33
CA MET A 50 1.32 -23.33 -6.06
C MET A 50 0.87 -22.07 -5.32
N ASP A 51 1.24 -20.89 -5.82
CA ASP A 51 0.54 -19.67 -5.44
C ASP A 51 -0.92 -19.86 -5.86
N ILE A 52 -1.72 -20.36 -4.91
CA ILE A 52 -3.14 -20.70 -5.10
C ILE A 52 -3.89 -19.50 -5.67
N TYR A 53 -3.44 -18.30 -5.31
CA TYR A 53 -4.02 -17.08 -5.85
C TYR A 53 -3.74 -16.96 -7.36
N GLN A 54 -2.51 -17.07 -7.78
CA GLN A 54 -2.15 -16.90 -9.20
C GLN A 54 -2.63 -18.06 -10.08
N SER A 55 -2.51 -19.29 -9.61
CA SER A 55 -2.83 -20.48 -10.40
C SER A 55 -4.31 -20.87 -10.35
N GLY A 56 -5.04 -20.53 -9.28
CA GLY A 56 -6.41 -20.93 -9.05
C GLY A 56 -7.40 -19.76 -8.93
N ILE A 57 -7.24 -18.92 -7.90
CA ILE A 57 -8.24 -17.89 -7.56
C ILE A 57 -8.32 -16.81 -8.64
N ARG A 58 -7.20 -16.27 -9.07
CA ARG A 58 -7.16 -15.16 -10.06
C ARG A 58 -7.76 -15.53 -11.41
N PRO A 59 -7.40 -16.66 -12.07
CA PRO A 59 -8.02 -17.06 -13.34
C PRO A 59 -9.53 -17.23 -13.22
N ILE A 60 -10.02 -17.80 -12.13
CA ILE A 60 -11.45 -17.99 -11.90
C ILE A 60 -12.15 -16.63 -11.77
N LEU A 61 -11.68 -15.75 -10.89
CA LEU A 61 -12.31 -14.48 -10.62
C LEU A 61 -12.20 -13.46 -11.76
N PHE A 62 -11.04 -13.43 -12.47
CA PHE A 62 -10.78 -12.41 -13.46
C PHE A 62 -11.26 -12.83 -14.86
N SER A 63 -11.14 -14.10 -15.21
CA SER A 63 -11.40 -14.59 -16.56
C SER A 63 -12.70 -15.38 -16.64
N ALA A 64 -12.91 -16.36 -15.77
CA ALA A 64 -14.09 -17.22 -15.86
C ALA A 64 -15.37 -16.53 -15.40
N LEU A 65 -15.34 -15.83 -14.24
CA LEU A 65 -16.51 -15.15 -13.69
C LEU A 65 -16.63 -13.69 -14.14
N LYS A 66 -15.57 -13.10 -14.71
CA LYS A 66 -15.51 -11.66 -15.09
C LYS A 66 -16.06 -10.75 -13.97
N ALA A 67 -15.76 -11.08 -12.71
CA ALA A 67 -16.31 -10.42 -11.55
C ALA A 67 -16.00 -8.92 -11.57
N ASP A 68 -17.02 -8.09 -11.25
CA ASP A 68 -16.85 -6.64 -11.16
C ASP A 68 -15.70 -6.29 -10.21
N PRO A 69 -14.71 -5.48 -10.64
CA PRO A 69 -13.51 -5.20 -9.86
C PRO A 69 -13.81 -4.50 -8.53
N GLU A 70 -14.78 -3.60 -8.50
CA GLU A 70 -15.12 -2.84 -7.28
C GLU A 70 -15.86 -3.74 -6.28
N TRP A 71 -16.79 -4.58 -6.77
CA TRP A 71 -17.47 -5.56 -5.93
C TRP A 71 -16.46 -6.53 -5.29
N LEU A 72 -15.55 -7.10 -6.09
CA LEU A 72 -14.54 -8.03 -5.58
C LEU A 72 -13.64 -7.37 -4.53
N HIS A 73 -13.23 -6.12 -4.77
CA HIS A 73 -12.46 -5.35 -3.81
C HIS A 73 -13.23 -5.17 -2.48
N GLN A 74 -14.52 -4.84 -2.55
CA GLN A 74 -15.37 -4.71 -1.36
C GLN A 74 -15.49 -6.02 -0.59
N GLN A 75 -15.72 -7.16 -1.27
CA GLN A 75 -15.79 -8.48 -0.61
C GLN A 75 -14.47 -8.83 0.08
N THR A 76 -13.34 -8.54 -0.59
CA THR A 76 -12.00 -8.76 0.00
C THR A 76 -11.81 -7.93 1.26
N LEU A 77 -12.16 -6.63 1.23
CA LEU A 77 -12.07 -5.78 2.42
C LEU A 77 -13.00 -6.21 3.54
N GLN A 78 -14.22 -6.67 3.24
CA GLN A 78 -15.14 -7.19 4.26
C GLN A 78 -14.56 -8.41 4.96
N LEU A 79 -14.00 -9.37 4.22
CA LEU A 79 -13.35 -10.54 4.76
C LEU A 79 -12.14 -10.16 5.63
N LEU A 80 -11.25 -9.30 5.12
CA LEU A 80 -10.08 -8.84 5.87
C LEU A 80 -10.50 -8.03 7.12
N GLY A 81 -11.54 -7.22 7.01
CA GLY A 81 -12.11 -6.46 8.13
C GLY A 81 -12.74 -7.36 9.19
N TRP A 82 -13.38 -8.46 8.79
CA TRP A 82 -13.85 -9.46 9.74
C TRP A 82 -12.69 -10.11 10.49
N LEU A 83 -11.64 -10.54 9.78
CA LEU A 83 -10.42 -11.09 10.40
C LEU A 83 -9.74 -10.06 11.33
N ALA A 84 -9.72 -8.80 10.94
CA ALA A 84 -9.13 -7.72 11.73
C ALA A 84 -9.86 -7.50 13.05
N ARG A 85 -11.20 -7.46 13.03
CA ARG A 85 -12.03 -7.26 14.23
C ARG A 85 -12.00 -8.47 15.17
N THR A 86 -12.00 -9.69 14.63
CA THR A 86 -12.04 -10.91 15.43
C THR A 86 -10.67 -11.49 15.78
N ARG A 87 -9.60 -10.69 15.63
CA ARG A 87 -8.19 -11.13 15.71
C ARG A 87 -7.82 -11.85 17.01
N GLU A 88 -8.41 -11.46 18.13
CA GLU A 88 -8.13 -12.02 19.44
C GLU A 88 -8.93 -13.32 19.71
N ARG A 89 -9.87 -13.70 18.84
CA ARG A 89 -10.77 -14.85 19.01
C ARG A 89 -10.45 -15.96 18.02
N PRO A 90 -10.47 -17.25 18.45
CA PRO A 90 -10.45 -18.37 17.51
C PRO A 90 -11.71 -18.36 16.61
N PRO A 91 -11.59 -18.71 15.31
CA PRO A 91 -10.39 -19.18 14.61
C PRO A 91 -9.49 -18.06 14.07
N SER A 92 -9.89 -16.79 14.17
CA SER A 92 -9.20 -15.67 13.52
C SER A 92 -7.78 -15.44 14.04
N SER A 93 -7.53 -15.61 15.34
CA SER A 93 -6.18 -15.54 15.93
C SER A 93 -5.24 -16.59 15.33
N TRP A 94 -5.74 -17.82 15.15
CA TRP A 94 -4.97 -18.87 14.45
C TRP A 94 -4.71 -18.50 12.99
N VAL A 95 -5.74 -18.03 12.25
CA VAL A 95 -5.58 -17.59 10.84
C VAL A 95 -4.54 -16.50 10.76
N GLN A 96 -4.58 -15.47 11.60
CA GLN A 96 -3.59 -14.40 11.59
C GLN A 96 -2.17 -14.89 11.88
N SER A 97 -2.01 -15.81 12.84
CA SER A 97 -0.72 -16.44 13.10
C SER A 97 -0.18 -17.18 11.86
N GLN A 98 -1.06 -17.87 11.11
CA GLN A 98 -0.66 -18.50 9.85
C GLN A 98 -0.31 -17.47 8.76
N LEU A 99 -1.06 -16.37 8.64
CA LEU A 99 -0.74 -15.29 7.71
C LEU A 99 0.65 -14.70 8.02
N GLN A 100 0.93 -14.39 9.29
CA GLN A 100 2.22 -13.87 9.72
C GLN A 100 3.37 -14.83 9.39
N LYS A 101 3.23 -16.11 9.72
CA LYS A 101 4.25 -17.13 9.40
C LYS A 101 4.50 -17.27 7.91
N THR A 102 3.43 -17.08 7.10
CA THR A 102 3.47 -17.27 5.65
C THR A 102 4.02 -16.06 4.93
N TYR A 103 3.60 -14.85 5.30
CA TYR A 103 3.83 -13.64 4.50
C TYR A 103 4.87 -12.70 5.09
N CYS A 104 5.07 -12.69 6.43
CA CYS A 104 6.05 -11.80 7.03
C CYS A 104 7.47 -12.32 6.86
N LEU A 105 8.38 -11.41 6.57
CA LEU A 105 9.82 -11.60 6.58
C LEU A 105 10.41 -10.64 7.60
N SER A 106 11.17 -11.16 8.56
CA SER A 106 11.93 -10.36 9.53
C SER A 106 13.40 -10.45 9.17
N ASP A 107 13.97 -9.35 8.74
CA ASP A 107 15.37 -9.22 8.40
C ASP A 107 15.84 -7.79 8.67
N ALA A 108 16.88 -7.64 9.50
CA ALA A 108 17.41 -6.33 9.91
C ALA A 108 17.91 -5.50 8.71
N ALA A 109 18.34 -6.15 7.63
CA ALA A 109 18.85 -5.45 6.45
C ALA A 109 17.77 -4.65 5.70
N ILE A 110 16.49 -5.00 5.86
CA ILE A 110 15.37 -4.29 5.24
C ILE A 110 14.57 -3.40 6.21
N GLU A 111 14.96 -3.37 7.50
CA GLU A 111 14.37 -2.43 8.47
C GLU A 111 14.85 -1.00 8.22
N GLN A 112 13.97 -0.03 8.46
CA GLN A 112 14.32 1.39 8.39
C GLN A 112 13.67 2.19 9.51
N THR A 113 14.31 3.29 9.90
CA THR A 113 13.72 4.32 10.77
C THR A 113 13.68 5.63 10.02
N LEU A 114 12.47 6.15 9.81
CA LEU A 114 12.23 7.46 9.20
C LEU A 114 11.28 8.25 10.09
N TRP A 115 11.53 9.53 10.28
CA TRP A 115 10.66 10.43 11.07
C TRP A 115 10.44 9.96 12.53
N GLY A 116 11.38 9.18 13.10
CA GLY A 116 11.22 8.53 14.39
C GLY A 116 10.32 7.28 14.38
N LEU A 117 9.74 6.91 13.23
CA LEU A 117 8.92 5.71 13.06
C LEU A 117 9.77 4.54 12.58
N LYS A 118 9.58 3.36 13.20
CA LYS A 118 10.26 2.12 12.81
C LYS A 118 9.41 1.37 11.77
N PHE A 119 9.98 1.16 10.59
CA PHE A 119 9.41 0.37 9.50
C PHE A 119 10.10 -0.99 9.45
N PRO A 120 9.40 -2.11 9.71
CA PRO A 120 10.00 -3.45 9.69
C PRO A 120 10.49 -3.88 8.30
N ASN A 121 10.01 -3.24 7.25
CA ASN A 121 10.48 -3.35 5.88
C ASN A 121 10.00 -2.16 5.04
N PRO A 122 10.58 -1.91 3.85
CA PRO A 122 10.27 -0.71 3.06
C PRO A 122 8.98 -0.79 2.24
N LEU A 123 8.25 -1.92 2.24
CA LEU A 123 7.11 -2.16 1.36
C LEU A 123 5.78 -1.91 2.08
N GLY A 124 5.01 -0.93 1.62
CA GLY A 124 3.71 -0.56 2.17
C GLY A 124 2.52 -0.77 1.24
N LEU A 125 1.33 -0.78 1.84
CA LEU A 125 0.06 -0.73 1.11
C LEU A 125 -0.24 0.72 0.72
N ALA A 126 -0.51 0.97 -0.57
CA ALA A 126 -0.82 2.31 -1.05
C ALA A 126 -2.25 2.75 -0.70
N ALA A 127 -2.43 4.06 -0.50
CA ALA A 127 -3.75 4.68 -0.36
C ALA A 127 -4.71 4.32 -1.51
N GLY A 128 -5.99 4.29 -1.20
CA GLY A 128 -7.06 3.92 -2.11
C GLY A 128 -7.50 2.48 -1.98
N PHE A 129 -6.71 1.61 -1.35
CA PHE A 129 -7.08 0.22 -1.10
C PHE A 129 -8.01 0.11 0.11
N ASP A 130 -7.60 0.53 1.27
CA ASP A 130 -8.42 0.58 2.50
C ASP A 130 -8.75 2.04 2.87
N LYS A 131 -9.74 2.60 2.17
CA LYS A 131 -10.06 4.02 2.30
C LYS A 131 -10.62 4.42 3.66
N ASP A 132 -11.36 3.51 4.24
CA ASP A 132 -12.11 3.75 5.47
C ASP A 132 -11.51 3.00 6.69
N GLY A 133 -10.32 2.40 6.54
CA GLY A 133 -9.64 1.69 7.62
C GLY A 133 -10.34 0.41 8.08
N VAL A 134 -11.11 -0.23 7.18
CA VAL A 134 -11.89 -1.45 7.50
C VAL A 134 -11.01 -2.60 7.96
N ALA A 135 -9.80 -2.69 7.43
CA ALA A 135 -8.84 -3.76 7.67
C ALA A 135 -7.51 -3.23 8.27
N ALA A 136 -7.52 -2.06 8.93
CA ALA A 136 -6.31 -1.34 9.35
C ALA A 136 -5.33 -2.21 10.16
N THR A 137 -5.79 -3.15 10.97
CA THR A 137 -4.93 -3.96 11.86
C THR A 137 -4.35 -5.22 11.22
N ILE A 138 -4.77 -5.61 10.00
CA ILE A 138 -4.35 -6.89 9.40
C ILE A 138 -3.16 -6.75 8.43
N TRP A 139 -2.86 -5.54 7.96
CA TRP A 139 -1.87 -5.32 6.91
C TRP A 139 -0.47 -5.80 7.30
N GLY A 140 -0.07 -5.60 8.57
CA GLY A 140 1.16 -6.17 9.12
C GLY A 140 1.22 -7.69 9.05
N SER A 141 0.09 -8.39 9.29
CA SER A 141 0.03 -9.85 9.19
C SER A 141 0.14 -10.38 7.76
N LEU A 142 -0.06 -9.53 6.76
CA LEU A 142 0.15 -9.80 5.33
C LEU A 142 1.56 -9.42 4.84
N GLY A 143 2.47 -9.06 5.78
CA GLY A 143 3.87 -8.79 5.50
C GLY A 143 4.20 -7.34 5.14
N PHE A 144 3.21 -6.45 5.06
CA PHE A 144 3.48 -5.03 4.81
C PHE A 144 4.24 -4.38 5.97
N GLY A 145 5.22 -3.54 5.65
CA GLY A 145 5.97 -2.75 6.62
C GLY A 145 5.24 -1.50 7.09
N PHE A 146 4.22 -1.05 6.36
CA PHE A 146 3.33 0.05 6.71
C PHE A 146 2.07 0.03 5.83
N ALA A 147 1.05 0.79 6.19
CA ALA A 147 -0.15 0.94 5.39
C ALA A 147 -0.61 2.40 5.33
N GLU A 148 -1.11 2.84 4.17
CA GLU A 148 -1.68 4.16 3.98
C GLU A 148 -3.19 4.05 3.76
N LEU A 149 -3.98 4.46 4.77
CA LEU A 149 -5.44 4.52 4.71
C LEU A 149 -5.91 5.74 3.90
N GLY A 150 -7.13 5.73 3.47
CA GLY A 150 -7.69 6.82 2.67
C GLY A 150 -7.58 6.52 1.16
N THR A 151 -7.77 7.49 0.29
CA THR A 151 -7.94 8.92 0.56
C THR A 151 -9.26 9.14 1.29
N VAL A 152 -9.17 9.77 2.44
CA VAL A 152 -10.33 10.24 3.21
C VAL A 152 -10.53 11.73 2.97
N THR A 153 -11.78 12.18 2.92
CA THR A 153 -12.16 13.59 2.81
C THR A 153 -12.82 14.05 4.10
N PHE A 154 -12.84 15.36 4.36
CA PHE A 154 -13.49 15.89 5.55
C PHE A 154 -14.96 15.46 5.62
N GLN A 155 -15.68 15.63 4.51
CA GLN A 155 -17.06 15.18 4.37
C GLN A 155 -17.13 13.83 3.66
N ALA A 156 -18.08 12.98 4.04
CA ALA A 156 -18.39 11.74 3.35
C ALA A 156 -18.83 12.01 1.91
N GLN A 157 -18.44 11.14 0.98
CA GLN A 157 -18.88 11.26 -0.40
C GLN A 157 -18.96 9.91 -1.12
N PRO A 158 -19.98 9.71 -2.00
CA PRO A 158 -20.20 8.44 -2.70
C PRO A 158 -19.16 8.18 -3.81
N GLY A 159 -18.42 9.22 -4.21
CA GLY A 159 -17.53 9.20 -5.37
C GLY A 159 -18.28 9.37 -6.69
N ASN A 160 -17.64 9.00 -7.80
CA ASN A 160 -18.20 9.11 -9.14
C ASN A 160 -19.17 7.95 -9.43
N PRO A 161 -20.09 8.09 -10.44
CA PRO A 161 -20.98 7.02 -10.85
C PRO A 161 -20.26 5.75 -11.29
N ARG A 162 -20.88 4.58 -11.04
CA ARG A 162 -20.43 3.27 -11.55
C ARG A 162 -20.87 3.03 -12.99
N PRO A 163 -20.11 2.20 -13.75
CA PRO A 163 -18.85 1.55 -13.42
C PRO A 163 -17.68 2.55 -13.40
N ARG A 164 -16.76 2.40 -12.48
CA ARG A 164 -15.68 3.37 -12.22
C ARG A 164 -14.31 2.76 -11.91
N LEU A 165 -14.22 1.43 -12.02
CA LEU A 165 -12.98 0.66 -11.87
C LEU A 165 -12.94 -0.43 -12.94
N PHE A 166 -11.88 -0.44 -13.74
CA PHE A 166 -11.70 -1.35 -14.87
C PHE A 166 -10.31 -2.00 -14.81
N ARG A 167 -10.29 -3.33 -15.03
CA ARG A 167 -9.01 -4.06 -15.18
C ARG A 167 -8.58 -4.02 -16.64
N LEU A 168 -7.31 -3.74 -16.87
CA LEU A 168 -6.66 -3.79 -18.18
C LEU A 168 -5.63 -4.93 -18.12
N ALA A 169 -6.12 -6.16 -18.32
CA ALA A 169 -5.35 -7.37 -18.04
C ALA A 169 -4.10 -7.50 -18.93
N GLU A 170 -4.18 -7.13 -20.20
CA GLU A 170 -3.07 -7.16 -21.16
C GLU A 170 -1.93 -6.22 -20.76
N ASP A 171 -2.27 -5.14 -20.05
CA ASP A 171 -1.34 -4.12 -19.61
C ASP A 171 -0.88 -4.32 -18.16
N LYS A 172 -1.38 -5.35 -17.45
CA LYS A 172 -1.24 -5.46 -15.98
C LYS A 172 -1.56 -4.13 -15.29
N ALA A 173 -2.67 -3.51 -15.67
CA ALA A 173 -3.06 -2.17 -15.28
C ALA A 173 -4.50 -2.10 -14.79
N ALA A 174 -4.85 -0.98 -14.18
CA ALA A 174 -6.23 -0.63 -13.87
C ALA A 174 -6.50 0.83 -14.27
N LEU A 175 -7.68 1.06 -14.85
CA LEU A 175 -8.24 2.39 -15.05
C LEU A 175 -9.28 2.62 -13.95
N ASN A 176 -9.15 3.73 -13.22
CA ASN A 176 -10.12 4.09 -12.20
C ASN A 176 -10.54 5.55 -12.30
N ARG A 177 -11.82 5.81 -11.96
CA ARG A 177 -12.41 7.13 -11.76
C ARG A 177 -13.23 7.17 -10.47
N MET A 178 -12.63 6.67 -9.37
CA MET A 178 -13.33 6.47 -8.09
C MET A 178 -13.89 7.76 -7.49
N GLY A 179 -13.17 8.89 -7.57
CA GLY A 179 -13.61 10.19 -7.07
C GLY A 179 -13.65 10.27 -5.54
N PHE A 180 -12.67 9.67 -4.86
CA PHE A 180 -12.53 9.66 -3.40
C PHE A 180 -13.80 9.19 -2.66
N ASN A 181 -14.45 8.10 -3.12
CA ASN A 181 -15.53 7.49 -2.37
C ASN A 181 -15.05 7.04 -0.99
N ASN A 182 -15.63 7.60 0.06
CA ASN A 182 -15.28 7.33 1.47
C ASN A 182 -16.39 7.83 2.40
N HIS A 183 -16.36 7.38 3.67
CA HIS A 183 -17.36 7.72 4.68
C HIS A 183 -17.04 8.98 5.49
N GLY A 184 -15.99 9.73 5.12
CA GLY A 184 -15.55 10.96 5.79
C GLY A 184 -14.60 10.74 6.96
N ALA A 185 -13.89 11.81 7.34
CA ALA A 185 -12.88 11.77 8.39
C ALA A 185 -13.44 11.32 9.74
N GLU A 186 -14.62 11.80 10.10
CA GLU A 186 -15.29 11.43 11.35
C GLU A 186 -15.64 9.93 11.43
N ALA A 187 -16.07 9.33 10.32
CA ALA A 187 -16.37 7.90 10.28
C ALA A 187 -15.08 7.05 10.39
N LEU A 188 -13.97 7.55 9.83
CA LEU A 188 -12.66 6.90 9.99
C LEU A 188 -12.21 6.95 11.45
N VAL A 189 -12.35 8.10 12.14
CA VAL A 189 -12.07 8.23 13.58
C VAL A 189 -12.86 7.19 14.38
N ARG A 190 -14.19 7.17 14.23
CA ARG A 190 -15.05 6.21 14.96
C ARG A 190 -14.62 4.75 14.74
N ARG A 191 -14.17 4.42 13.53
CA ARG A 191 -13.70 3.07 13.21
C ARG A 191 -12.37 2.76 13.88
N LEU A 192 -11.41 3.65 13.82
CA LEU A 192 -10.12 3.48 14.48
C LEU A 192 -10.27 3.44 16.01
N ASP A 193 -11.23 4.18 16.55
CA ASP A 193 -11.57 4.17 17.97
C ASP A 193 -12.15 2.82 18.41
N SER A 194 -13.04 2.24 17.64
CA SER A 194 -13.60 0.91 17.94
C SER A 194 -12.51 -0.16 18.03
N LEU A 195 -11.45 -0.07 17.23
CA LEU A 195 -10.32 -1.00 17.27
C LEU A 195 -9.47 -0.89 18.57
N LYS A 196 -9.47 0.27 19.23
CA LYS A 196 -8.82 0.46 20.54
C LYS A 196 -9.66 -0.15 21.66
N VAL A 197 -10.95 0.13 21.67
CA VAL A 197 -11.88 -0.35 22.70
C VAL A 197 -11.92 -1.88 22.74
N GLU A 198 -11.98 -2.53 21.58
CA GLU A 198 -11.94 -4.00 21.50
C GLU A 198 -10.65 -4.58 22.13
N LYS A 199 -9.51 -3.92 21.94
CA LYS A 199 -8.25 -4.35 22.56
C LYS A 199 -8.27 -4.23 24.09
N LEU A 200 -8.76 -3.12 24.65
CA LEU A 200 -8.86 -2.92 26.10
C LEU A 200 -9.80 -3.94 26.75
N GLN A 201 -10.94 -4.23 26.11
CA GLN A 201 -11.91 -5.22 26.62
C GLN A 201 -11.36 -6.65 26.65
N VAL A 202 -10.52 -7.02 25.69
CA VAL A 202 -9.86 -8.34 25.68
C VAL A 202 -8.76 -8.42 26.75
N GLU A 203 -7.98 -7.37 26.94
CA GLU A 203 -6.96 -7.31 28.00
C GLU A 203 -7.58 -7.33 29.40
N GLU A 204 -8.80 -6.80 29.58
CA GLU A 204 -9.54 -6.82 30.85
C GLU A 204 -10.40 -8.08 31.04
N GLY A 205 -10.44 -9.00 30.07
CA GLY A 205 -11.22 -10.24 30.15
C GLY A 205 -12.73 -10.08 30.08
N LEU A 206 -13.23 -8.96 29.60
CA LEU A 206 -14.65 -8.65 29.44
C LEU A 206 -15.19 -9.24 28.13
N ASN A 207 -16.02 -10.28 28.22
CA ASN A 207 -16.76 -10.83 27.09
C ASN A 207 -17.93 -9.92 26.72
N VAL A 208 -17.83 -9.21 25.62
CA VAL A 208 -18.96 -8.51 25.01
C VAL A 208 -19.48 -9.31 23.84
N GLU A 209 -20.64 -9.92 23.98
CA GLU A 209 -21.42 -10.42 22.86
C GLU A 209 -21.98 -9.23 22.08
N SER A 210 -21.40 -8.93 20.93
CA SER A 210 -21.99 -7.99 19.99
C SER A 210 -22.64 -8.76 18.84
N ASP A 211 -23.84 -9.26 19.05
CA ASP A 211 -24.74 -9.71 18.00
C ASP A 211 -25.43 -8.50 17.35
N ALA A 212 -24.80 -7.92 16.34
CA ALA A 212 -25.51 -7.13 15.35
C ALA A 212 -24.80 -7.23 13.99
N PRO A 213 -25.38 -7.89 12.99
CA PRO A 213 -24.86 -7.87 11.64
C PRO A 213 -25.06 -6.46 11.06
N TYR A 214 -23.95 -5.79 10.73
CA TYR A 214 -23.98 -4.54 9.96
C TYR A 214 -24.38 -4.86 8.51
N VAL A 215 -25.67 -4.88 8.26
CA VAL A 215 -26.24 -4.92 6.91
C VAL A 215 -26.30 -3.50 6.40
N ALA A 216 -25.42 -3.16 5.47
CA ALA A 216 -25.51 -1.91 4.72
C ALA A 216 -26.70 -2.01 3.74
N THR A 217 -27.90 -1.73 4.20
CA THR A 217 -29.04 -1.47 3.30
C THR A 217 -28.96 -0.02 2.82
N ALA A 218 -28.72 0.12 1.51
CA ALA A 218 -28.85 1.40 0.83
C ALA A 218 -30.34 1.69 0.63
N SER A 219 -31.00 2.23 1.64
CA SER A 219 -32.28 2.96 1.45
C SER A 219 -32.72 3.60 2.75
N SER A 220 -33.01 4.86 2.68
CA SER A 220 -33.59 5.80 3.64
C SER A 220 -32.61 6.83 4.23
N LEU A 221 -32.33 7.85 3.43
CA LEU A 221 -31.95 9.19 3.92
C LEU A 221 -33.20 9.86 4.49
N GLY A 222 -33.41 9.72 5.81
CA GLY A 222 -34.27 10.56 6.57
C GLY A 222 -33.40 11.53 7.39
N ALA A 223 -33.41 12.80 7.03
CA ALA A 223 -32.72 13.84 7.77
C ALA A 223 -33.38 14.04 9.15
N ALA A 224 -32.71 13.58 10.20
CA ALA A 224 -33.01 13.99 11.57
C ALA A 224 -31.81 14.80 12.07
N THR A 225 -31.91 16.11 11.97
CA THR A 225 -31.04 17.08 12.65
C THR A 225 -31.39 17.11 14.14
N LEU A 226 -30.51 16.52 14.96
CA LEU A 226 -30.50 16.80 16.39
C LEU A 226 -29.54 17.96 16.66
N PRO A 227 -29.93 18.96 17.44
CA PRO A 227 -29.08 20.09 17.78
C PRO A 227 -27.97 19.64 18.73
N LEU A 228 -26.72 19.85 18.34
CA LEU A 228 -25.55 19.69 19.18
C LEU A 228 -25.48 20.86 20.15
N SER A 229 -25.58 20.59 21.43
CA SER A 229 -25.31 21.57 22.50
C SER A 229 -23.80 21.76 22.63
N PRO A 230 -23.27 23.00 22.67
CA PRO A 230 -21.82 23.29 22.67
C PRO A 230 -21.07 22.91 23.95
N ASP A 231 -21.74 22.50 25.00
CA ASP A 231 -21.21 22.53 26.36
C ASP A 231 -20.66 21.19 26.91
N ASN A 232 -20.54 20.14 26.11
CA ASN A 232 -20.04 18.83 26.57
C ASN A 232 -18.73 18.36 25.91
N LEU A 233 -17.86 19.28 25.49
CA LEU A 233 -16.48 18.93 25.10
C LEU A 233 -15.56 18.99 26.33
N HIS A 234 -15.64 17.98 27.20
CA HIS A 234 -14.51 17.68 28.08
C HIS A 234 -13.35 17.21 27.20
N PRO A 235 -12.13 17.76 27.35
CA PRO A 235 -10.97 17.22 26.67
C PRO A 235 -10.78 15.79 27.16
N SER A 236 -11.02 14.83 26.27
CA SER A 236 -10.64 13.43 26.50
C SER A 236 -9.14 13.37 26.80
N PRO A 237 -8.69 12.53 27.73
CA PRO A 237 -7.25 12.35 27.97
C PRO A 237 -6.58 11.99 26.63
N PRO A 238 -5.29 12.37 26.43
CA PRO A 238 -4.58 12.09 25.20
C PRO A 238 -4.70 10.60 24.90
N ALA A 239 -5.25 10.30 23.72
CA ALA A 239 -5.53 8.93 23.32
C ALA A 239 -4.21 8.13 23.27
N GLU A 240 -4.11 7.02 23.97
CA GLU A 240 -3.00 6.12 23.82
C GLU A 240 -2.88 5.68 22.34
N PRO A 241 -1.66 5.67 21.77
CA PRO A 241 -1.48 5.31 20.38
C PRO A 241 -2.02 3.89 20.11
N LEU A 242 -2.68 3.72 18.96
CA LEU A 242 -3.00 2.39 18.45
C LEU A 242 -1.69 1.61 18.33
N ASN A 243 -1.49 0.63 19.20
CA ASN A 243 -0.30 -0.24 19.13
C ASN A 243 -0.47 -1.20 17.93
N LEU A 244 -0.38 -0.64 16.72
CA LEU A 244 -0.31 -1.39 15.48
C LEU A 244 1.11 -1.92 15.32
N SER A 245 1.23 -3.11 14.76
CA SER A 245 2.54 -3.73 14.51
C SER A 245 3.37 -3.01 13.45
N ILE A 246 2.77 -2.06 12.72
CA ILE A 246 3.36 -1.29 11.61
C ILE A 246 2.85 0.16 11.62
N PRO A 247 3.64 1.14 11.12
CA PRO A 247 3.19 2.51 10.96
C PRO A 247 1.97 2.65 10.05
N LEU A 248 1.06 3.56 10.44
CA LEU A 248 -0.18 3.85 9.75
C LEU A 248 -0.18 5.29 9.21
N GLY A 249 -0.16 5.43 7.87
CA GLY A 249 -0.34 6.70 7.20
C GLY A 249 -1.80 7.02 6.93
N ILE A 250 -2.16 8.29 6.93
CA ILE A 250 -3.49 8.75 6.53
C ILE A 250 -3.38 9.71 5.36
N ASN A 251 -3.97 9.31 4.24
CA ASN A 251 -4.02 10.09 3.00
C ASN A 251 -5.26 10.98 3.00
N LEU A 252 -5.05 12.29 3.01
CA LEU A 252 -6.09 13.32 3.05
C LEU A 252 -6.38 13.85 1.65
N GLY A 253 -7.65 14.00 1.32
CA GLY A 253 -8.11 14.61 0.08
C GLY A 253 -9.18 15.66 0.32
N LYS A 254 -9.31 16.61 -0.60
CA LYS A 254 -10.35 17.62 -0.56
C LYS A 254 -11.73 17.03 -0.88
N SER A 255 -12.73 17.37 -0.08
CA SER A 255 -14.12 17.02 -0.34
C SER A 255 -14.59 17.60 -1.68
N LYS A 256 -15.38 16.82 -2.44
CA LYS A 256 -15.87 17.24 -3.76
C LYS A 256 -16.76 18.49 -3.68
N VAL A 257 -17.55 18.60 -2.63
CA VAL A 257 -18.49 19.70 -2.40
C VAL A 257 -17.80 21.00 -1.96
N THR A 258 -16.58 20.92 -1.42
CA THR A 258 -15.81 22.10 -1.00
C THR A 258 -15.22 22.80 -2.22
N PRO A 259 -15.39 24.11 -2.39
CA PRO A 259 -14.73 24.91 -3.42
C PRO A 259 -13.21 24.81 -3.36
N LEU A 260 -12.50 25.14 -4.46
CA LEU A 260 -11.03 25.07 -4.48
C LEU A 260 -10.37 26.10 -3.56
N GLU A 261 -10.97 27.27 -3.44
CA GLU A 261 -10.56 28.37 -2.55
C GLU A 261 -10.62 27.98 -1.07
N ASP A 262 -11.51 27.08 -0.68
CA ASP A 262 -11.68 26.60 0.69
C ASP A 262 -10.89 25.28 0.96
N ALA A 263 -10.04 24.86 0.03
CA ALA A 263 -9.32 23.59 0.12
C ALA A 263 -8.50 23.48 1.41
N ALA A 264 -7.79 24.54 1.80
CA ALA A 264 -6.96 24.54 3.01
C ALA A 264 -7.77 24.24 4.29
N ALA A 265 -8.96 24.82 4.41
CA ALA A 265 -9.86 24.57 5.55
C ALA A 265 -10.40 23.14 5.56
N ASP A 266 -10.69 22.55 4.40
CA ASP A 266 -11.17 21.17 4.27
C ASP A 266 -10.08 20.15 4.66
N TYR A 267 -8.84 20.33 4.18
CA TYR A 267 -7.70 19.50 4.63
C TYR A 267 -7.43 19.65 6.13
N LEU A 268 -7.51 20.88 6.66
CA LEU A 268 -7.33 21.16 8.09
C LEU A 268 -8.38 20.46 8.94
N GLY A 269 -9.66 20.50 8.51
CA GLY A 269 -10.75 19.81 9.18
C GLY A 269 -10.50 18.30 9.29
N SER A 270 -10.08 17.66 8.19
CA SER A 270 -9.69 16.24 8.20
C SER A 270 -8.49 15.97 9.12
N PHE A 271 -7.46 16.81 9.05
CA PHE A 271 -6.24 16.64 9.84
C PHE A 271 -6.52 16.75 11.34
N ARG A 272 -7.29 17.75 11.78
CA ARG A 272 -7.67 17.92 13.19
C ARG A 272 -8.38 16.70 13.77
N LEU A 273 -9.28 16.10 13.01
CA LEU A 273 -10.00 14.90 13.45
C LEU A 273 -9.09 13.68 13.54
N LEU A 274 -8.08 13.58 12.68
CA LEU A 274 -7.32 12.35 12.47
C LEU A 274 -5.90 12.38 13.04
N LYS A 275 -5.39 13.54 13.50
CA LYS A 275 -3.99 13.72 13.92
C LYS A 275 -3.55 12.78 15.06
N ASP A 276 -4.47 12.34 15.92
CA ASP A 276 -4.18 11.42 17.02
C ASP A 276 -4.19 9.95 16.60
N TRP A 277 -4.56 9.66 15.34
CA TRP A 277 -4.76 8.30 14.82
C TRP A 277 -3.70 7.87 13.80
N GLY A 278 -3.21 8.80 13.00
CA GLY A 278 -2.15 8.55 12.02
C GLY A 278 -0.76 8.74 12.60
N ASP A 279 0.17 7.88 12.19
CA ASP A 279 1.59 8.06 12.48
C ASP A 279 2.23 9.09 11.54
N TYR A 280 1.74 9.20 10.30
CA TYR A 280 2.09 10.22 9.32
C TYR A 280 0.91 10.58 8.43
N PHE A 281 0.98 11.72 7.74
CA PHE A 281 -0.09 12.23 6.90
C PHE A 281 0.38 12.54 5.48
N VAL A 282 -0.51 12.33 4.50
CA VAL A 282 -0.23 12.61 3.09
C VAL A 282 -1.28 13.53 2.51
N VAL A 283 -0.87 14.71 2.07
CA VAL A 283 -1.72 15.70 1.37
C VAL A 283 -1.85 15.25 -0.09
N ASN A 284 -3.03 14.81 -0.50
CA ASN A 284 -3.28 14.27 -1.83
C ASN A 284 -3.94 15.31 -2.73
N VAL A 285 -3.15 16.05 -3.49
CA VAL A 285 -3.59 17.05 -4.47
C VAL A 285 -3.51 16.53 -5.92
N SER A 286 -3.33 15.23 -6.13
CA SER A 286 -2.88 14.66 -7.41
C SER A 286 -3.90 13.77 -8.12
N SER A 287 -5.11 13.54 -7.55
CA SER A 287 -6.10 12.69 -8.19
C SER A 287 -6.67 13.34 -9.46
N PRO A 288 -6.73 12.59 -10.60
CA PRO A 288 -7.37 13.09 -11.82
C PRO A 288 -8.91 13.00 -11.77
N ASN A 289 -9.47 12.41 -10.71
CA ASN A 289 -10.86 11.98 -10.63
C ASN A 289 -11.77 12.96 -9.86
N THR A 290 -11.20 14.04 -9.35
CA THR A 290 -11.92 15.14 -8.70
C THR A 290 -11.69 16.40 -9.53
N PRO A 291 -12.74 17.07 -10.00
CA PRO A 291 -12.60 18.26 -10.86
C PRO A 291 -11.74 19.33 -10.19
N GLY A 292 -10.79 19.86 -10.95
CA GLY A 292 -9.90 20.93 -10.51
C GLY A 292 -8.87 20.55 -9.44
N LEU A 293 -8.90 19.34 -8.86
CA LEU A 293 -8.01 18.98 -7.75
C LEU A 293 -6.52 19.14 -8.12
N ARG A 294 -6.14 18.79 -9.33
CA ARG A 294 -4.74 18.87 -9.78
C ARG A 294 -4.22 20.30 -9.90
N SER A 295 -5.11 21.31 -10.04
CA SER A 295 -4.70 22.71 -9.97
C SER A 295 -4.19 23.11 -8.59
N LEU A 296 -4.56 22.38 -7.54
CA LEU A 296 -4.00 22.58 -6.19
C LEU A 296 -2.52 22.20 -6.07
N GLN A 297 -1.90 21.65 -7.13
CA GLN A 297 -0.45 21.46 -7.21
C GLN A 297 0.28 22.75 -7.64
N ASP A 298 -0.47 23.80 -8.06
CA ASP A 298 0.06 25.13 -8.25
C ASP A 298 0.65 25.68 -6.96
N SER A 299 1.78 26.38 -7.07
CA SER A 299 2.57 26.79 -5.92
C SER A 299 1.82 27.62 -4.91
N ALA A 300 0.94 28.53 -5.34
CA ALA A 300 0.18 29.39 -4.43
C ALA A 300 -0.88 28.60 -3.64
N GLN A 301 -1.63 27.72 -4.31
CA GLN A 301 -2.68 26.92 -3.70
C GLN A 301 -2.08 25.85 -2.77
N LEU A 302 -1.06 25.16 -3.21
CA LEU A 302 -0.38 24.16 -2.41
C LEU A 302 0.30 24.79 -1.19
N GLY A 303 0.98 25.93 -1.36
CA GLY A 303 1.62 26.67 -0.28
C GLY A 303 0.64 26.99 0.85
N LEU A 304 -0.56 27.51 0.53
CA LEU A 304 -1.59 27.82 1.52
C LEU A 304 -2.06 26.57 2.29
N ILE A 305 -2.26 25.45 1.60
CA ILE A 305 -2.65 24.18 2.24
C ILE A 305 -1.58 23.73 3.23
N LEU A 306 -0.31 23.71 2.77
CA LEU A 306 0.82 23.25 3.56
C LEU A 306 1.09 24.14 4.77
N GLU A 307 1.04 25.47 4.58
CA GLU A 307 1.17 26.44 5.67
C GLU A 307 0.09 26.23 6.74
N THR A 308 -1.17 26.12 6.33
CA THR A 308 -2.30 25.92 7.23
C THR A 308 -2.16 24.61 8.04
N LEU A 309 -1.73 23.54 7.40
CA LEU A 309 -1.54 22.26 8.07
C LEU A 309 -0.33 22.28 9.02
N GLN A 310 0.78 22.90 8.63
CA GLN A 310 1.98 22.96 9.48
C GLN A 310 1.78 23.87 10.69
N GLN A 311 0.99 24.95 10.58
CA GLN A 311 0.60 25.78 11.73
C GLN A 311 -0.20 24.96 12.77
N GLU A 312 -1.11 24.09 12.35
CA GLU A 312 -1.86 23.21 13.25
C GLU A 312 -0.98 22.05 13.78
N ASN A 313 -0.11 21.52 12.93
CA ASN A 313 0.72 20.35 13.21
C ASN A 313 1.83 20.62 14.25
N GLN A 314 2.41 21.82 14.23
CA GLN A 314 3.51 22.24 15.11
C GLN A 314 4.67 21.22 15.15
N GLY A 315 4.93 20.52 14.04
CA GLY A 315 5.99 19.53 13.93
C GLY A 315 5.73 18.18 14.61
N LEU A 316 4.51 17.94 15.12
CA LEU A 316 4.17 16.72 15.86
C LEU A 316 4.07 15.47 14.99
N LYS A 317 3.62 15.62 13.75
CA LYS A 317 3.40 14.51 12.81
C LYS A 317 4.14 14.73 11.51
N PRO A 318 4.75 13.70 10.90
CA PRO A 318 5.28 13.79 9.56
C PRO A 318 4.16 14.10 8.55
N ILE A 319 4.30 15.18 7.77
CA ILE A 319 3.39 15.52 6.68
C ILE A 319 4.14 15.40 5.35
N LEU A 320 3.56 14.68 4.41
CA LEU A 320 4.05 14.49 3.05
C LEU A 320 3.05 15.04 2.04
N VAL A 321 3.51 15.27 0.79
CA VAL A 321 2.63 15.60 -0.33
C VAL A 321 2.69 14.52 -1.40
N LYS A 322 1.52 14.14 -1.98
CA LYS A 322 1.43 13.15 -3.07
C LYS A 322 1.17 13.85 -4.39
N ILE A 323 2.06 13.62 -5.37
CA ILE A 323 2.06 14.31 -6.66
C ILE A 323 1.56 13.44 -7.80
N ALA A 324 1.10 14.11 -8.88
CA ALA A 324 0.75 13.46 -10.14
C ALA A 324 2.00 13.12 -10.98
N PRO A 325 2.01 12.00 -11.71
CA PRO A 325 3.12 11.66 -12.59
C PRO A 325 3.17 12.53 -13.85
N ASP A 326 2.04 13.18 -14.18
CA ASP A 326 1.85 13.93 -15.42
C ASP A 326 2.30 15.39 -15.31
N LEU A 327 2.86 15.79 -14.16
CA LEU A 327 3.46 17.12 -13.99
C LEU A 327 4.70 17.27 -14.88
N GLU A 328 4.88 18.48 -15.40
CA GLU A 328 6.12 18.89 -16.06
C GLU A 328 7.25 19.01 -15.02
N TRP A 329 8.49 18.91 -15.47
CA TRP A 329 9.66 18.88 -14.58
C TRP A 329 9.79 20.14 -13.71
N ASP A 330 9.50 21.31 -14.26
CA ASP A 330 9.52 22.58 -13.53
C ASP A 330 8.46 22.60 -12.42
N ALA A 331 7.25 22.09 -12.71
CA ALA A 331 6.20 21.98 -11.70
C ALA A 331 6.56 20.99 -10.59
N ILE A 332 7.28 19.90 -10.90
CA ILE A 332 7.79 18.99 -9.87
C ILE A 332 8.86 19.71 -9.03
N ALA A 333 9.76 20.48 -9.65
CA ALA A 333 10.77 21.25 -8.93
C ALA A 333 10.13 22.28 -7.99
N ASP A 334 9.06 22.96 -8.41
CA ASP A 334 8.31 23.88 -7.55
C ASP A 334 7.68 23.17 -6.35
N VAL A 335 7.10 21.98 -6.53
CA VAL A 335 6.58 21.18 -5.40
C VAL A 335 7.71 20.76 -4.45
N VAL A 336 8.86 20.37 -4.97
CA VAL A 336 10.06 20.06 -4.15
C VAL A 336 10.47 21.26 -3.31
N LYS A 337 10.53 22.44 -3.93
CA LYS A 337 10.86 23.70 -3.24
C LYS A 337 9.85 24.02 -2.13
N LEU A 338 8.54 23.87 -2.40
CA LEU A 338 7.50 24.05 -1.38
C LEU A 338 7.63 23.04 -0.25
N ALA A 339 7.93 21.76 -0.55
CA ALA A 339 8.15 20.75 0.45
C ALA A 339 9.31 21.11 1.40
N GLN A 340 10.38 21.69 0.86
CA GLN A 340 11.50 22.18 1.66
C GLN A 340 11.14 23.44 2.48
N ILE A 341 10.47 24.43 1.88
CA ILE A 341 10.05 25.66 2.56
C ILE A 341 9.13 25.35 3.74
N HIS A 342 8.15 24.47 3.54
CA HIS A 342 7.19 24.09 4.58
C HIS A 342 7.65 22.91 5.43
N GLN A 343 8.93 22.50 5.33
CA GLN A 343 9.52 21.43 6.14
C GLN A 343 8.70 20.14 6.13
N LEU A 344 8.25 19.73 4.94
CA LEU A 344 7.55 18.45 4.80
C LEU A 344 8.51 17.29 5.08
N ALA A 345 7.95 16.21 5.62
CA ALA A 345 8.67 14.98 5.92
C ALA A 345 9.07 14.19 4.66
N GLY A 346 8.41 14.45 3.51
CA GLY A 346 8.72 13.75 2.27
C GLY A 346 7.71 14.00 1.16
N ILE A 347 7.92 13.28 0.03
CA ILE A 347 7.03 13.29 -1.15
C ILE A 347 6.62 11.87 -1.50
N VAL A 348 5.33 11.66 -1.84
CA VAL A 348 4.83 10.40 -2.40
C VAL A 348 4.78 10.53 -3.94
N ALA A 349 5.63 9.81 -4.63
CA ALA A 349 5.79 9.79 -6.08
C ALA A 349 5.47 8.39 -6.65
N THR A 350 4.30 8.16 -7.29
CA THR A 350 3.29 9.12 -7.76
C THR A 350 1.85 8.61 -7.59
N ASN A 351 0.86 9.45 -7.93
CA ASN A 351 -0.53 9.04 -8.17
C ASN A 351 -0.65 8.35 -9.55
N THR A 352 -1.86 8.12 -10.04
CA THR A 352 -2.17 7.55 -11.37
C THR A 352 -1.96 8.54 -12.49
N THR A 353 -1.65 8.03 -13.72
CA THR A 353 -1.44 8.85 -14.92
C THR A 353 -2.72 8.96 -15.76
N ILE A 354 -2.87 10.09 -16.46
CA ILE A 354 -3.89 10.25 -17.51
C ILE A 354 -3.37 9.85 -18.90
N ARG A 355 -2.11 9.50 -19.04
CA ARG A 355 -1.53 9.06 -20.32
C ARG A 355 -2.10 7.70 -20.72
N ARG A 356 -2.25 7.47 -22.04
CA ARG A 356 -2.81 6.27 -22.63
C ARG A 356 -1.90 5.64 -23.69
N ASP A 357 -0.87 6.36 -24.11
CA ASP A 357 0.05 6.01 -25.18
C ASP A 357 0.81 4.70 -24.97
N MET A 358 0.91 4.24 -23.72
CA MET A 358 1.60 3.00 -23.35
C MET A 358 0.68 1.78 -23.28
N LEU A 359 -0.63 1.93 -23.54
CA LEU A 359 -1.61 0.87 -23.38
C LEU A 359 -1.75 0.02 -24.64
N LYS A 360 -1.79 -1.30 -24.46
CA LYS A 360 -2.19 -2.27 -25.50
C LYS A 360 -3.70 -2.35 -25.61
N THR A 361 -4.41 -2.25 -24.49
CA THR A 361 -5.88 -2.24 -24.42
C THR A 361 -6.43 -1.07 -25.20
N GLN A 362 -7.26 -1.34 -26.21
CA GLN A 362 -7.89 -0.31 -27.04
C GLN A 362 -9.32 0.03 -26.59
N ARG A 363 -10.03 -0.92 -26.00
CA ARG A 363 -11.42 -0.78 -25.56
C ARG A 363 -11.62 -1.26 -24.15
N ILE A 364 -12.47 -0.56 -23.41
CA ILE A 364 -12.95 -0.99 -22.09
C ILE A 364 -14.19 -1.90 -22.33
N GLU A 365 -14.05 -3.18 -22.04
CA GLU A 365 -15.10 -4.18 -22.29
C GLU A 365 -16.43 -3.81 -21.60
N ALA A 366 -16.37 -3.33 -20.36
CA ALA A 366 -17.54 -2.99 -19.55
C ALA A 366 -18.36 -1.79 -20.08
N THR A 367 -17.76 -0.88 -20.86
CA THR A 367 -18.45 0.31 -21.39
C THR A 367 -18.53 0.33 -22.91
N GLY A 368 -17.75 -0.53 -23.58
CA GLY A 368 -17.62 -0.55 -25.04
C GLY A 368 -16.89 0.66 -25.63
N LYS A 369 -16.43 1.61 -24.80
CA LYS A 369 -15.72 2.81 -25.24
C LYS A 369 -14.23 2.54 -25.48
N SER A 370 -13.62 3.38 -26.32
CA SER A 370 -12.16 3.43 -26.43
C SER A 370 -11.55 3.80 -25.09
N VAL A 371 -10.39 3.22 -24.76
CA VAL A 371 -9.64 3.57 -23.54
C VAL A 371 -9.24 5.05 -23.51
N ASN A 372 -9.08 5.67 -24.69
CA ASN A 372 -8.77 7.10 -24.83
C ASN A 372 -9.95 8.00 -24.48
N GLU A 373 -11.17 7.51 -24.64
CA GLU A 373 -12.43 8.23 -24.34
C GLU A 373 -12.86 8.05 -22.88
N GLU A 374 -12.32 7.03 -22.19
CA GLU A 374 -12.67 6.78 -20.79
C GLU A 374 -11.89 7.69 -19.84
N ALA A 375 -12.67 8.46 -19.08
CA ALA A 375 -12.11 9.29 -18.00
C ALA A 375 -11.52 8.42 -16.89
N GLY A 376 -10.45 8.90 -16.24
CA GLY A 376 -9.85 8.25 -15.10
C GLY A 376 -8.34 8.20 -15.15
N GLY A 377 -7.74 7.67 -14.09
CA GLY A 377 -6.29 7.46 -13.98
C GLY A 377 -5.89 6.02 -14.21
N ILE A 378 -4.76 5.81 -14.88
CA ILE A 378 -4.13 4.51 -15.10
C ILE A 378 -3.10 4.25 -14.00
N SER A 379 -3.16 3.06 -13.40
CA SER A 379 -2.19 2.50 -12.46
C SER A 379 -1.66 1.16 -12.99
N GLY A 380 -0.59 0.66 -12.39
CA GLY A 380 0.02 -0.61 -12.77
C GLY A 380 1.25 -0.45 -13.66
N ALA A 381 1.58 -1.48 -14.46
CA ALA A 381 2.83 -1.56 -15.20
C ALA A 381 3.10 -0.35 -16.13
N PRO A 382 2.11 0.26 -16.80
CA PRO A 382 2.36 1.43 -17.65
C PRO A 382 2.94 2.65 -16.90
N LEU A 383 2.72 2.74 -15.60
CA LEU A 383 3.20 3.85 -14.77
C LEU A 383 4.65 3.68 -14.30
N ARG A 384 5.23 2.47 -14.42
CA ARG A 384 6.52 2.09 -13.82
C ARG A 384 7.64 3.08 -14.17
N GLN A 385 7.91 3.25 -15.46
CA GLN A 385 9.03 4.06 -15.93
C GLN A 385 8.90 5.51 -15.47
N ARG A 386 7.75 6.15 -15.73
CA ARG A 386 7.53 7.55 -15.37
C ARG A 386 7.64 7.79 -13.87
N SER A 387 7.10 6.89 -13.05
CA SER A 387 7.23 6.97 -11.59
C SER A 387 8.70 6.90 -11.15
N THR A 388 9.51 6.00 -11.75
CA THR A 388 10.96 5.91 -11.45
C THR A 388 11.72 7.17 -11.86
N GLU A 389 11.41 7.74 -13.03
CA GLU A 389 12.00 8.99 -13.49
C GLU A 389 11.70 10.15 -12.54
N VAL A 390 10.44 10.27 -12.08
CA VAL A 390 10.03 11.29 -11.10
C VAL A 390 10.75 11.12 -9.77
N ILE A 391 10.87 9.88 -9.26
CA ILE A 391 11.62 9.59 -8.03
C ILE A 391 13.07 10.03 -8.17
N ARG A 392 13.72 9.65 -9.27
CA ARG A 392 15.13 10.01 -9.53
C ARG A 392 15.31 11.53 -9.60
N PHE A 393 14.43 12.21 -10.29
CA PHE A 393 14.46 13.67 -10.41
C PHE A 393 14.34 14.34 -9.02
N ILE A 394 13.37 13.94 -8.19
CA ILE A 394 13.20 14.50 -6.84
C ILE A 394 14.44 14.22 -5.98
N HIS A 395 14.96 12.99 -6.02
CA HIS A 395 16.16 12.63 -5.27
C HIS A 395 17.38 13.49 -5.67
N GLN A 396 17.57 13.73 -6.96
CA GLN A 396 18.65 14.60 -7.46
C GLN A 396 18.45 16.05 -7.01
N GLN A 397 17.24 16.60 -7.14
CA GLN A 397 16.91 17.98 -6.72
C GLN A 397 17.13 18.22 -5.24
N THR A 398 16.91 17.20 -4.42
CA THR A 398 17.04 17.28 -2.95
C THR A 398 18.36 16.73 -2.43
N GLN A 399 19.23 16.23 -3.31
CA GLN A 399 20.48 15.54 -2.94
C GLN A 399 20.22 14.39 -1.94
N GLY A 400 19.04 13.76 -2.05
CA GLY A 400 18.62 12.68 -1.17
C GLY A 400 18.20 13.10 0.24
N LEU A 401 18.14 14.39 0.55
CA LEU A 401 17.78 14.89 1.89
C LEU A 401 16.28 14.79 2.19
N LEU A 402 15.41 14.74 1.17
CA LEU A 402 13.97 14.63 1.35
C LEU A 402 13.54 13.18 1.08
N PRO A 403 13.03 12.44 2.08
CA PRO A 403 12.54 11.08 1.91
C PRO A 403 11.44 10.98 0.85
N ILE A 404 11.47 9.90 0.05
CA ILE A 404 10.49 9.66 -1.01
C ILE A 404 9.81 8.31 -0.76
N ILE A 405 8.47 8.30 -0.84
CA ILE A 405 7.70 7.06 -0.94
C ILE A 405 7.41 6.81 -2.42
N GLY A 406 8.04 5.79 -3.01
CA GLY A 406 7.92 5.45 -4.41
C GLY A 406 6.66 4.60 -4.70
N VAL A 407 5.82 5.03 -5.64
CA VAL A 407 4.56 4.34 -6.00
C VAL A 407 4.38 4.30 -7.50
N GLY A 408 4.09 3.12 -8.05
CA GLY A 408 3.70 2.95 -9.46
C GLY A 408 4.47 1.85 -10.17
N GLY A 409 3.75 0.84 -10.67
CA GLY A 409 4.27 -0.20 -11.52
C GLY A 409 5.17 -1.24 -10.84
N ILE A 410 5.06 -1.44 -9.54
CA ILE A 410 5.82 -2.44 -8.79
C ILE A 410 5.05 -3.76 -8.80
N PHE A 411 5.69 -4.83 -9.32
CA PHE A 411 5.18 -6.20 -9.40
C PHE A 411 6.21 -7.22 -8.90
N THR A 412 7.49 -6.90 -8.97
CA THR A 412 8.61 -7.79 -8.67
C THR A 412 9.62 -7.11 -7.75
N ALA A 413 10.58 -7.88 -7.26
CA ALA A 413 11.71 -7.35 -6.48
C ALA A 413 12.59 -6.41 -7.33
N GLU A 414 12.71 -6.67 -8.64
CA GLU A 414 13.43 -5.83 -9.59
C GLU A 414 12.75 -4.45 -9.69
N ASP A 415 11.42 -4.42 -9.82
CA ASP A 415 10.67 -3.16 -9.87
C ASP A 415 10.82 -2.36 -8.57
N ALA A 416 10.80 -3.06 -7.43
CA ALA A 416 11.01 -2.47 -6.10
C ALA A 416 12.42 -1.91 -5.96
N TRP A 417 13.43 -2.69 -6.35
CA TRP A 417 14.84 -2.30 -6.34
C TRP A 417 15.09 -1.05 -7.19
N GLU A 418 14.54 -1.02 -8.41
CA GLU A 418 14.64 0.13 -9.31
C GLU A 418 14.11 1.43 -8.66
N LYS A 419 13.01 1.37 -7.90
CA LYS A 419 12.48 2.54 -7.18
C LYS A 419 13.43 2.98 -6.07
N ILE A 420 13.96 2.02 -5.29
CA ILE A 420 14.85 2.30 -4.17
C ILE A 420 16.17 2.90 -4.68
N THR A 421 16.78 2.28 -5.68
CA THR A 421 18.04 2.80 -6.25
C THR A 421 17.87 4.12 -7.00
N ALA A 422 16.67 4.42 -7.48
CA ALA A 422 16.34 5.75 -8.01
C ALA A 422 16.18 6.82 -6.92
N GLY A 423 16.03 6.46 -5.65
CA GLY A 423 15.96 7.38 -4.51
C GLY A 423 14.77 7.23 -3.57
N ALA A 424 13.92 6.21 -3.75
CA ALA A 424 12.82 5.97 -2.83
C ALA A 424 13.32 5.34 -1.52
N SER A 425 13.02 5.96 -0.38
CA SER A 425 13.28 5.39 0.95
C SER A 425 12.28 4.30 1.31
N LEU A 426 11.02 4.49 0.95
CA LEU A 426 9.92 3.53 1.09
C LEU A 426 9.21 3.34 -0.25
N ILE A 427 8.51 2.23 -0.42
CA ILE A 427 7.74 1.92 -1.63
C ILE A 427 6.34 1.44 -1.29
N GLN A 428 5.39 1.70 -2.19
CA GLN A 428 3.99 1.27 -2.01
C GLN A 428 3.48 0.50 -3.22
N VAL A 429 2.62 -0.48 -2.96
CA VAL A 429 1.95 -1.27 -3.98
C VAL A 429 0.43 -1.20 -3.87
N TYR A 430 -0.25 -1.24 -5.01
CA TYR A 430 -1.70 -1.37 -5.15
C TYR A 430 -2.02 -2.38 -6.26
N THR A 431 -1.91 -1.95 -7.53
CA THR A 431 -2.27 -2.75 -8.69
C THR A 431 -1.43 -4.02 -8.80
N GLY A 432 -0.13 -3.95 -8.50
CA GLY A 432 0.73 -5.12 -8.46
C GLY A 432 0.18 -6.18 -7.48
N TRP A 433 -0.20 -5.77 -6.28
CA TRP A 433 -0.76 -6.68 -5.27
C TRP A 433 -2.09 -7.31 -5.70
N VAL A 434 -2.96 -6.55 -6.39
CA VAL A 434 -4.21 -7.09 -6.96
C VAL A 434 -3.94 -8.19 -7.99
N TYR A 435 -2.90 -8.03 -8.84
CA TYR A 435 -2.56 -9.01 -9.88
C TYR A 435 -1.75 -10.19 -9.36
N GLU A 436 -0.80 -9.94 -8.46
CA GLU A 436 0.18 -10.94 -8.00
C GLU A 436 -0.26 -11.66 -6.71
N GLY A 437 -1.23 -11.10 -5.97
CA GLY A 437 -1.78 -11.67 -4.75
C GLY A 437 -0.89 -11.53 -3.51
N PRO A 438 -1.30 -12.14 -2.38
CA PRO A 438 -0.66 -11.92 -1.08
C PRO A 438 0.81 -12.32 -1.01
N TRP A 439 1.23 -13.34 -1.75
CA TRP A 439 2.62 -13.80 -1.83
C TRP A 439 3.59 -12.77 -2.41
N MET A 440 3.08 -11.78 -3.15
CA MET A 440 3.89 -10.73 -3.76
C MET A 440 4.74 -9.99 -2.73
N VAL A 441 4.18 -9.67 -1.56
CA VAL A 441 4.88 -8.94 -0.51
C VAL A 441 6.13 -9.70 -0.10
N ARG A 442 5.98 -10.95 0.27
CA ARG A 442 7.11 -11.79 0.70
C ARG A 442 8.16 -11.99 -0.41
N ARG A 443 7.71 -12.27 -1.64
CA ARG A 443 8.63 -12.42 -2.81
C ARG A 443 9.46 -11.17 -3.05
N ILE A 444 8.85 -9.97 -2.91
CA ILE A 444 9.58 -8.71 -3.07
C ILE A 444 10.61 -8.57 -1.96
N LEU A 445 10.24 -8.81 -0.70
CA LEU A 445 11.15 -8.66 0.44
C LEU A 445 12.32 -9.63 0.37
N GLU A 446 12.08 -10.92 0.05
CA GLU A 446 13.13 -11.93 -0.16
C GLU A 446 14.07 -11.50 -1.29
N GLY A 447 13.53 -11.00 -2.39
CA GLY A 447 14.36 -10.52 -3.51
C GLY A 447 15.14 -9.24 -3.16
N LEU A 448 14.62 -8.35 -2.32
CA LEU A 448 15.38 -7.18 -1.84
C LEU A 448 16.55 -7.61 -0.95
N VAL A 449 16.36 -8.55 -0.02
CA VAL A 449 17.44 -9.11 0.79
C VAL A 449 18.53 -9.73 -0.10
N GLN A 450 18.12 -10.55 -1.07
CA GLN A 450 19.06 -11.14 -2.02
C GLN A 450 19.87 -10.07 -2.78
N LYS A 451 19.24 -8.98 -3.23
CA LYS A 451 19.93 -7.88 -3.93
C LYS A 451 20.90 -7.12 -3.04
N LEU A 452 20.60 -6.96 -1.75
CA LEU A 452 21.54 -6.40 -0.78
C LEU A 452 22.77 -7.31 -0.62
N GLU A 453 22.56 -8.62 -0.45
CA GLU A 453 23.64 -9.61 -0.37
C GLU A 453 24.53 -9.59 -1.62
N GLU A 454 23.92 -9.63 -2.83
CA GLU A 454 24.63 -9.58 -4.11
C GLU A 454 25.49 -8.34 -4.31
N ARG A 455 25.09 -7.21 -3.70
CA ARG A 455 25.79 -5.91 -3.75
C ARG A 455 26.72 -5.65 -2.57
N GLY A 456 26.75 -6.54 -1.56
CA GLY A 456 27.54 -6.39 -0.35
C GLY A 456 27.05 -5.22 0.53
N LEU A 457 25.75 -4.90 0.47
CA LEU A 457 25.14 -3.84 1.27
C LEU A 457 24.59 -4.43 2.58
N SER A 458 24.73 -3.69 3.66
CA SER A 458 24.29 -4.12 4.99
C SER A 458 22.85 -3.69 5.31
N SER A 459 22.34 -2.68 4.61
CA SER A 459 21.00 -2.16 4.84
C SER A 459 20.35 -1.62 3.57
N ILE A 460 19.02 -1.64 3.55
CA ILE A 460 18.24 -1.07 2.44
C ILE A 460 18.45 0.43 2.30
N SER A 461 18.78 1.12 3.39
CA SER A 461 19.07 2.55 3.38
C SER A 461 20.31 2.89 2.55
N GLU A 462 21.29 1.99 2.49
CA GLU A 462 22.48 2.16 1.63
C GLU A 462 22.17 2.05 0.14
N ALA A 463 21.08 1.33 -0.21
CA ALA A 463 20.64 1.18 -1.59
C ALA A 463 19.90 2.42 -2.12
N VAL A 464 19.41 3.30 -1.22
CA VAL A 464 18.63 4.48 -1.62
C VAL A 464 19.47 5.44 -2.47
N GLY A 465 19.03 5.64 -3.71
CA GLY A 465 19.65 6.58 -4.63
C GLY A 465 20.97 6.12 -5.25
N LEU A 466 21.34 4.84 -5.18
CA LEU A 466 22.58 4.32 -5.79
C LEU A 466 22.69 4.66 -7.28
N ASP A 467 21.60 4.49 -8.06
CA ASP A 467 21.61 4.74 -9.51
C ASP A 467 21.44 6.23 -9.84
N SER A 468 21.01 7.06 -8.90
CA SER A 468 20.90 8.51 -9.12
C SER A 468 22.25 9.23 -8.98
N LYS A 469 23.19 8.62 -8.23
CA LYS A 469 24.56 9.15 -8.07
C LYS A 469 25.46 8.86 -9.26
N GLN A 470 25.17 7.81 -10.04
CA GLN A 470 25.98 7.42 -11.20
C GLN A 470 25.68 8.21 -12.47
N ALA A 471 24.53 8.89 -12.56
CA ALA A 471 24.13 9.68 -13.74
C ALA A 471 24.67 11.11 -13.77
N GLY A 472 25.44 11.52 -12.77
CA GLY A 472 26.01 12.87 -12.62
C GLY A 472 27.55 12.91 -12.63
N GLY A 473 28.20 11.83 -13.08
CA GLY A 473 29.65 11.72 -13.22
C GLY A 473 30.12 11.80 -14.67
#